data_f2b8f47b612c15c0e08d3dbee798ee05
#
_entry.id   f2b8f47b612c15c0e08d3dbee798ee05
#
_cell.length_a   1.000
_cell.length_b   1.000
_cell.length_c   1.000
_cell.angle_alpha   90.00
_cell.angle_beta   90.00
_cell.angle_gamma   90.00
#
_symmetry.space_group_name_H-M   'P 1'
#
loop_
_entity.id
_entity.type
_entity.pdbx_description
1 polymer ?
#
loop_
_entity_poly.entity_id
_entity_poly.type
_entity_poly.pdbx_seq_one_letter_code
_entity_poly.pdbx_strand_id
1 'polypeptide(L)'
;MPKRVMTVLWVLALVAGCVVGTNAVWAAGAPKAYVGLFKDDAVAVIDTAQNKVIGTISVPKGPHGVVVTPDGRKVYVSSDGASTVSVIDTANDRVVASIDVGATPHGLAVSGDGSRVLVMGWGSNRVLVIDTATDRVIGEVPVAQPHNGTLSPDGRTGWVASQQQGATALARLDLAAWKETARVPLDKTPRGLELSPDGRRVFFTLAGVNAIQVLDTATSQIVAQIPVGASPHYAPFTPDGRQALAVVQGPGELAILDTASNTLAGTVAVGKAPHWSMSSADGRTAYVTNEGSNDVSVVDLARRTVTATIAVGNAPRKIAVQAAAGAATSSPAPGRATAAPAGKGKSVTRGGVTYADHGTKDVRTLSKLELEADDYYFSPTFLRGNPGQKLTLIVESEAATLHNLSIPALGIDKDIPPKGKVQMVVTFPASGVLSFFCKFHGPVGMNGQLLTGDPTPSGAR
;
A
#
# COMPACT_ATOMS: atom_id res chain seq x y z
N MET A 1 35.30 88.21 -12.50
CA MET A 1 35.21 86.92 -13.18
C MET A 1 34.50 85.96 -12.25
N PRO A 2 33.21 85.65 -12.41
CA PRO A 2 32.51 84.72 -11.52
C PRO A 2 32.59 83.28 -12.02
N LYS A 3 32.86 82.34 -11.08
CA LYS A 3 32.89 80.93 -11.30
C LYS A 3 31.43 80.36 -11.34
N ARG A 4 31.10 79.71 -12.46
CA ARG A 4 29.84 78.96 -12.59
C ARG A 4 29.94 77.66 -11.83
N VAL A 5 29.05 77.44 -10.86
CA VAL A 5 28.80 76.16 -10.17
C VAL A 5 27.76 75.40 -10.99
N MET A 6 28.14 74.21 -11.47
CA MET A 6 27.26 73.34 -12.23
C MET A 6 26.66 72.34 -11.26
N THR A 7 25.35 72.47 -10.98
CA THR A 7 24.59 71.55 -10.14
C THR A 7 24.16 70.34 -10.95
N VAL A 8 24.67 69.16 -10.64
CA VAL A 8 24.25 67.90 -11.22
C VAL A 8 23.08 67.34 -10.41
N LEU A 9 21.89 67.31 -11.01
CA LEU A 9 20.73 66.60 -10.47
C LEU A 9 20.85 65.10 -10.75
N TRP A 10 20.94 64.26 -9.72
CA TRP A 10 20.77 62.84 -9.79
C TRP A 10 19.27 62.53 -9.70
N VAL A 11 18.72 61.98 -10.80
CA VAL A 11 17.35 61.38 -10.79
C VAL A 11 17.49 59.93 -10.38
N LEU A 12 17.04 59.61 -9.16
CA LEU A 12 16.89 58.22 -8.72
C LEU A 12 15.63 57.62 -9.35
N ALA A 13 15.77 56.75 -10.33
CA ALA A 13 14.71 55.93 -10.82
C ALA A 13 14.57 54.71 -9.89
N LEU A 14 13.51 54.67 -9.07
CA LEU A 14 13.09 53.49 -8.33
C LEU A 14 12.48 52.48 -9.32
N VAL A 15 13.22 51.45 -9.67
CA VAL A 15 12.68 50.29 -10.34
C VAL A 15 12.10 49.34 -9.28
N ALA A 16 10.78 49.37 -9.12
CA ALA A 16 10.06 48.40 -8.33
C ALA A 16 10.12 47.05 -9.08
N GLY A 17 11.08 46.22 -8.74
CA GLY A 17 11.14 44.85 -9.24
C GLY A 17 10.05 44.01 -8.54
N CYS A 18 8.97 43.71 -9.26
CA CYS A 18 8.06 42.63 -8.89
C CYS A 18 8.86 41.32 -8.90
N VAL A 19 9.28 40.83 -7.74
CA VAL A 19 9.73 39.46 -7.58
C VAL A 19 8.49 38.57 -7.67
N VAL A 20 8.20 38.12 -8.89
CA VAL A 20 7.28 37.00 -9.08
C VAL A 20 7.99 35.79 -8.50
N GLY A 21 7.64 35.47 -7.27
CA GLY A 21 8.04 34.20 -6.66
C GLY A 21 7.47 33.06 -7.51
N THR A 22 8.27 32.51 -8.40
CA THR A 22 7.99 31.22 -8.99
C THR A 22 8.01 30.21 -7.87
N ASN A 23 6.84 29.82 -7.36
CA ASN A 23 6.73 28.60 -6.61
C ASN A 23 7.24 27.50 -7.53
N ALA A 24 8.49 27.10 -7.33
CA ALA A 24 9.00 25.89 -7.92
C ALA A 24 8.12 24.76 -7.41
N VAL A 25 7.15 24.33 -8.22
CA VAL A 25 6.53 23.03 -8.07
C VAL A 25 7.68 22.07 -8.23
N TRP A 26 8.16 21.54 -7.12
CA TRP A 26 9.11 20.44 -7.14
C TRP A 26 8.41 19.33 -7.91
N ALA A 27 8.88 19.05 -9.11
CA ALA A 27 8.46 17.90 -9.86
C ALA A 27 8.68 16.70 -8.92
N ALA A 28 7.61 16.02 -8.56
CA ALA A 28 7.72 14.81 -7.75
C ALA A 28 8.70 13.91 -8.48
N GLY A 29 9.81 13.55 -7.82
CA GLY A 29 10.83 12.69 -8.40
C GLY A 29 10.20 11.38 -8.87
N ALA A 30 10.86 10.68 -9.80
CA ALA A 30 10.42 9.36 -10.22
C ALA A 30 10.28 8.44 -9.00
N PRO A 31 9.34 7.48 -9.04
CA PRO A 31 9.22 6.49 -7.97
C PRO A 31 10.56 5.79 -7.74
N LYS A 32 10.85 5.48 -6.49
CA LYS A 32 12.06 4.77 -6.11
C LYS A 32 11.76 3.32 -5.76
N ALA A 33 12.75 2.45 -5.90
CA ALA A 33 12.74 1.14 -5.30
C ALA A 33 13.88 1.03 -4.29
N TYR A 34 13.61 0.35 -3.16
CA TYR A 34 14.53 0.17 -2.04
C TYR A 34 14.86 -1.31 -1.92
N VAL A 35 16.14 -1.65 -1.99
CA VAL A 35 16.63 -3.03 -2.02
C VAL A 35 17.54 -3.29 -0.83
N GLY A 36 17.17 -4.24 0.03
CA GLY A 36 18.02 -4.68 1.14
C GLY A 36 19.21 -5.49 0.62
N LEU A 37 20.42 -4.99 0.84
CA LEU A 37 21.69 -5.64 0.50
C LEU A 37 22.21 -6.39 1.72
N PHE A 38 21.85 -7.66 1.84
CA PHE A 38 22.03 -8.44 3.07
C PHE A 38 23.49 -8.55 3.53
N LYS A 39 24.45 -8.61 2.59
CA LYS A 39 25.89 -8.72 2.91
C LYS A 39 26.61 -7.38 3.00
N ASP A 40 25.97 -6.30 2.59
CA ASP A 40 26.58 -4.96 2.61
C ASP A 40 26.07 -4.10 3.77
N ASP A 41 25.13 -4.62 4.58
CA ASP A 41 24.51 -3.89 5.69
C ASP A 41 23.94 -2.53 5.24
N ALA A 42 23.26 -2.54 4.08
CA ALA A 42 22.80 -1.33 3.41
C ALA A 42 21.51 -1.56 2.63
N VAL A 43 20.89 -0.46 2.23
CA VAL A 43 19.75 -0.44 1.31
C VAL A 43 20.15 0.36 0.06
N ALA A 44 20.10 -0.27 -1.11
CA ALA A 44 20.25 0.44 -2.38
C ALA A 44 18.96 1.16 -2.74
N VAL A 45 19.08 2.38 -3.26
CA VAL A 45 17.98 3.21 -3.76
C VAL A 45 18.06 3.25 -5.28
N ILE A 46 17.01 2.81 -5.95
CA ILE A 46 16.91 2.77 -7.42
C ILE A 46 15.92 3.84 -7.88
N ASP A 47 16.31 4.65 -8.85
CA ASP A 47 15.39 5.44 -9.68
C ASP A 47 14.74 4.51 -10.70
N THR A 48 13.42 4.30 -10.58
CA THR A 48 12.69 3.35 -11.42
C THR A 48 12.44 3.86 -12.85
N ALA A 49 12.52 5.16 -13.09
CA ALA A 49 12.41 5.71 -14.44
C ALA A 49 13.72 5.55 -15.24
N GLN A 50 14.86 5.64 -14.54
CA GLN A 50 16.17 5.48 -15.15
C GLN A 50 16.72 4.05 -15.05
N ASN A 51 16.09 3.19 -14.23
CA ASN A 51 16.60 1.86 -13.90
C ASN A 51 18.05 1.89 -13.40
N LYS A 52 18.32 2.78 -12.44
CA LYS A 52 19.68 3.07 -11.98
C LYS A 52 19.73 3.25 -10.46
N VAL A 53 20.78 2.72 -9.84
CA VAL A 53 21.07 3.03 -8.43
C VAL A 53 21.48 4.49 -8.31
N ILE A 54 20.79 5.23 -7.44
CA ILE A 54 21.03 6.67 -7.19
C ILE A 54 21.59 6.94 -5.79
N GLY A 55 21.61 5.93 -4.91
CA GLY A 55 22.13 6.06 -3.57
C GLY A 55 22.19 4.74 -2.82
N THR A 56 22.85 4.76 -1.68
CA THR A 56 22.94 3.64 -0.73
C THR A 56 22.80 4.19 0.68
N ILE A 57 21.99 3.54 1.50
CA ILE A 57 21.69 3.93 2.87
C ILE A 57 22.22 2.86 3.81
N SER A 58 23.13 3.22 4.71
CA SER A 58 23.64 2.28 5.74
C SER A 58 22.55 1.97 6.76
N VAL A 59 22.39 0.69 7.08
CA VAL A 59 21.46 0.15 8.09
C VAL A 59 22.16 -0.88 8.94
N PRO A 60 21.61 -1.32 10.07
CA PRO A 60 22.19 -2.40 10.87
C PRO A 60 22.34 -3.71 10.10
N LYS A 61 23.18 -4.60 10.62
CA LYS A 61 23.66 -5.84 9.99
C LYS A 61 22.53 -6.73 9.47
N GLY A 62 22.65 -7.14 8.21
CA GLY A 62 21.80 -8.13 7.57
C GLY A 62 20.38 -7.61 7.29
N PRO A 63 20.18 -6.52 6.53
CA PRO A 63 18.84 -6.03 6.16
C PRO A 63 18.10 -7.11 5.38
N HIS A 64 16.95 -7.54 5.90
CA HIS A 64 16.15 -8.61 5.30
C HIS A 64 14.77 -8.15 4.88
N GLY A 65 13.90 -7.74 5.79
CA GLY A 65 12.58 -7.20 5.50
C GLY A 65 12.68 -5.76 5.01
N VAL A 66 12.04 -5.44 3.88
CA VAL A 66 11.94 -4.07 3.36
C VAL A 66 10.51 -3.85 2.91
N VAL A 67 9.84 -2.84 3.46
CA VAL A 67 8.49 -2.42 3.04
C VAL A 67 8.41 -0.90 2.95
N VAL A 68 7.65 -0.39 2.00
CA VAL A 68 7.35 1.04 1.85
C VAL A 68 5.89 1.29 2.21
N THR A 69 5.61 2.36 2.92
CA THR A 69 4.22 2.76 3.20
C THR A 69 3.49 3.12 1.91
N PRO A 70 2.17 2.85 1.80
CA PRO A 70 1.40 3.12 0.57
C PRO A 70 1.45 4.59 0.11
N ASP A 71 1.62 5.54 1.03
CA ASP A 71 1.82 6.96 0.72
C ASP A 71 3.24 7.27 0.20
N GLY A 72 4.11 6.27 0.18
CA GLY A 72 5.47 6.36 -0.32
C GLY A 72 6.45 7.13 0.57
N ARG A 73 6.06 7.56 1.79
CA ARG A 73 6.88 8.47 2.62
C ARG A 73 7.92 7.79 3.47
N LYS A 74 7.67 6.56 3.91
CA LYS A 74 8.55 5.81 4.81
C LYS A 74 8.88 4.44 4.28
N VAL A 75 10.12 4.02 4.47
CA VAL A 75 10.55 2.63 4.29
C VAL A 75 10.96 2.07 5.64
N TYR A 76 10.46 0.88 5.97
CA TYR A 76 10.85 0.14 7.15
C TYR A 76 11.76 -1.02 6.73
N VAL A 77 12.87 -1.19 7.46
CA VAL A 77 13.89 -2.20 7.17
C VAL A 77 14.21 -2.96 8.44
N SER A 78 13.93 -4.27 8.45
CA SER A 78 14.37 -5.16 9.52
C SER A 78 15.78 -5.67 9.24
N SER A 79 16.56 -5.87 10.29
CA SER A 79 17.94 -6.35 10.18
C SER A 79 18.15 -7.60 11.05
N ASP A 80 18.34 -8.76 10.40
CA ASP A 80 18.44 -10.08 11.07
C ASP A 80 19.58 -10.15 12.11
N GLY A 81 20.67 -9.43 11.86
CA GLY A 81 21.85 -9.38 12.74
C GLY A 81 21.74 -8.32 13.84
N ALA A 82 20.58 -7.70 14.01
CA ALA A 82 20.31 -6.68 15.01
C ALA A 82 18.97 -6.96 15.74
N SER A 83 18.55 -6.04 16.61
CA SER A 83 17.25 -6.10 17.29
C SER A 83 16.30 -4.98 16.87
N THR A 84 16.58 -4.33 15.74
CA THR A 84 15.90 -3.09 15.36
C THR A 84 15.28 -3.15 13.97
N VAL A 85 14.26 -2.32 13.78
CA VAL A 85 13.73 -1.91 12.48
C VAL A 85 14.11 -0.45 12.24
N SER A 86 14.83 -0.19 11.14
CA SER A 86 15.16 1.17 10.71
C SER A 86 13.99 1.79 9.95
N VAL A 87 13.73 3.08 10.20
CA VAL A 87 12.75 3.89 9.45
C VAL A 87 13.52 4.86 8.56
N ILE A 88 13.30 4.79 7.26
CA ILE A 88 13.92 5.66 6.26
C ILE A 88 12.85 6.64 5.75
N ASP A 89 13.18 7.94 5.77
CA ASP A 89 12.40 8.98 5.11
C ASP A 89 12.77 9.00 3.62
N THR A 90 11.78 8.81 2.76
CA THR A 90 11.99 8.72 1.30
C THR A 90 12.22 10.08 0.63
N ALA A 91 11.93 11.19 1.29
CA ALA A 91 12.17 12.52 0.74
C ALA A 91 13.68 12.85 0.68
N ASN A 92 14.44 12.31 1.64
CA ASN A 92 15.88 12.59 1.73
C ASN A 92 16.76 11.32 1.76
N ASP A 93 16.15 10.12 1.70
CA ASP A 93 16.79 8.81 1.72
C ASP A 93 17.71 8.62 2.94
N ARG A 94 17.22 8.96 4.12
CA ARG A 94 17.95 8.87 5.39
C ARG A 94 17.18 8.07 6.44
N VAL A 95 17.92 7.34 7.28
CA VAL A 95 17.37 6.75 8.49
C VAL A 95 17.00 7.86 9.46
N VAL A 96 15.72 7.93 9.84
CA VAL A 96 15.16 8.95 10.75
C VAL A 96 14.77 8.37 12.11
N ALA A 97 14.60 7.06 12.21
CA ALA A 97 14.32 6.37 13.46
C ALA A 97 14.86 4.94 13.45
N SER A 98 15.09 4.39 14.64
CA SER A 98 15.43 3.00 14.88
C SER A 98 14.54 2.49 16.01
N ILE A 99 13.77 1.43 15.73
CA ILE A 99 12.74 0.89 16.64
C ILE A 99 13.26 -0.44 17.18
N ASP A 100 13.37 -0.58 18.49
CA ASP A 100 13.71 -1.86 19.12
C ASP A 100 12.50 -2.82 19.03
N VAL A 101 12.73 -3.99 18.46
CA VAL A 101 11.73 -5.03 18.21
C VAL A 101 12.18 -6.41 18.71
N GLY A 102 13.28 -6.47 19.46
CA GLY A 102 13.85 -7.71 19.96
C GLY A 102 14.63 -8.49 18.91
N ALA A 103 15.19 -9.62 19.32
CA ALA A 103 16.20 -10.37 18.56
C ALA A 103 15.68 -10.86 17.20
N THR A 104 16.54 -10.72 16.19
CA THR A 104 16.39 -11.28 14.84
C THR A 104 15.03 -10.93 14.19
N PRO A 105 14.72 -9.65 13.98
CA PRO A 105 13.54 -9.27 13.21
C PRO A 105 13.75 -9.64 11.75
N HIS A 106 12.86 -10.48 11.19
CA HIS A 106 13.03 -11.07 9.86
C HIS A 106 12.14 -10.44 8.80
N GLY A 107 10.93 -10.95 8.61
CA GLY A 107 9.98 -10.42 7.64
C GLY A 107 9.27 -9.15 8.12
N LEU A 108 8.85 -8.32 7.18
CA LEU A 108 7.97 -7.18 7.40
C LEU A 108 6.78 -7.26 6.47
N ALA A 109 5.62 -6.74 6.90
CA ALA A 109 4.46 -6.49 6.07
C ALA A 109 3.82 -5.15 6.48
N VAL A 110 3.33 -4.38 5.52
CA VAL A 110 2.63 -3.11 5.76
C VAL A 110 1.14 -3.28 5.46
N SER A 111 0.27 -2.66 6.26
CA SER A 111 -1.17 -2.66 6.00
C SER A 111 -1.52 -1.83 4.76
N GLY A 112 -2.62 -2.17 4.09
CA GLY A 112 -3.06 -1.47 2.89
C GLY A 112 -3.38 0.02 3.12
N ASP A 113 -3.79 0.39 4.33
CA ASP A 113 -3.99 1.78 4.76
C ASP A 113 -2.70 2.48 5.21
N GLY A 114 -1.59 1.74 5.28
CA GLY A 114 -0.28 2.25 5.69
C GLY A 114 -0.14 2.54 7.18
N SER A 115 -1.15 2.29 8.00
CA SER A 115 -1.15 2.66 9.43
C SER A 115 -0.28 1.74 10.29
N ARG A 116 0.01 0.51 9.81
CA ARG A 116 0.70 -0.51 10.60
C ARG A 116 1.77 -1.24 9.81
N VAL A 117 2.86 -1.59 10.50
CA VAL A 117 3.87 -2.53 10.01
C VAL A 117 3.94 -3.72 10.96
N LEU A 118 3.76 -4.90 10.39
CA LEU A 118 3.94 -6.16 11.08
C LEU A 118 5.41 -6.56 11.03
N VAL A 119 5.98 -6.94 12.17
CA VAL A 119 7.37 -7.36 12.29
C VAL A 119 7.41 -8.80 12.77
N MET A 120 7.99 -9.69 11.99
CA MET A 120 8.22 -11.07 12.36
C MET A 120 9.52 -11.18 13.17
N GLY A 121 9.40 -11.14 14.50
CA GLY A 121 10.51 -11.33 15.45
C GLY A 121 10.89 -12.80 15.57
N TRP A 122 11.60 -13.33 14.59
CA TRP A 122 11.95 -14.75 14.51
C TRP A 122 12.70 -15.23 15.75
N GLY A 123 13.72 -14.47 16.18
CA GLY A 123 14.50 -14.81 17.37
C GLY A 123 13.79 -14.52 18.69
N SER A 124 12.80 -13.63 18.69
CA SER A 124 12.02 -13.29 19.89
C SER A 124 10.70 -14.06 20.02
N ASN A 125 10.37 -14.94 19.04
CA ASN A 125 9.16 -15.78 19.04
C ASN A 125 7.86 -14.96 19.17
N ARG A 126 7.79 -13.82 18.54
CA ARG A 126 6.62 -12.95 18.54
C ARG A 126 6.49 -12.16 17.26
N VAL A 127 5.29 -11.79 16.96
CA VAL A 127 4.95 -10.84 15.91
C VAL A 127 4.63 -9.52 16.59
N LEU A 128 5.33 -8.44 16.20
CA LEU A 128 5.09 -7.11 16.74
C LEU A 128 4.37 -6.26 15.70
N VAL A 129 3.67 -5.25 16.16
CA VAL A 129 3.01 -4.26 15.30
C VAL A 129 3.53 -2.87 15.62
N ILE A 130 4.06 -2.20 14.60
CA ILE A 130 4.49 -0.80 14.66
C ILE A 130 3.36 0.07 14.10
N ASP A 131 3.01 1.13 14.82
CA ASP A 131 2.18 2.23 14.33
C ASP A 131 3.05 3.18 13.52
N THR A 132 2.68 3.44 12.26
CA THR A 132 3.51 4.21 11.33
C THR A 132 3.43 5.73 11.56
N ALA A 133 2.41 6.22 12.27
CA ALA A 133 2.30 7.64 12.60
C ALA A 133 3.26 8.02 13.72
N THR A 134 3.51 7.10 14.67
CA THR A 134 4.34 7.34 15.85
C THR A 134 5.69 6.63 15.81
N ASP A 135 5.90 5.70 14.87
CA ASP A 135 7.07 4.81 14.77
C ASP A 135 7.33 4.03 16.09
N ARG A 136 6.26 3.52 16.71
CA ARG A 136 6.33 2.79 17.98
C ARG A 136 5.65 1.43 17.88
N VAL A 137 6.16 0.47 18.62
CA VAL A 137 5.49 -0.81 18.84
C VAL A 137 4.23 -0.55 19.67
N ILE A 138 3.06 -0.98 19.16
CA ILE A 138 1.76 -0.79 19.81
C ILE A 138 1.15 -2.09 20.33
N GLY A 139 1.74 -3.23 19.99
CA GLY A 139 1.29 -4.54 20.46
C GLY A 139 2.10 -5.67 19.90
N GLU A 140 1.87 -6.86 20.45
CA GLU A 140 2.55 -8.08 20.04
C GLU A 140 1.65 -9.31 20.17
N VAL A 141 1.93 -10.34 19.37
CA VAL A 141 1.27 -11.64 19.43
C VAL A 141 2.35 -12.73 19.50
N PRO A 142 2.33 -13.62 20.49
CA PRO A 142 3.24 -14.77 20.54
C PRO A 142 3.02 -15.70 19.33
N VAL A 143 4.06 -15.88 18.54
CA VAL A 143 4.11 -16.86 17.43
C VAL A 143 5.51 -17.43 17.42
N ALA A 144 5.65 -18.72 17.45
CA ALA A 144 6.97 -19.36 17.47
C ALA A 144 7.64 -19.24 16.08
N GLN A 145 8.88 -18.76 16.08
CA GLN A 145 9.72 -18.59 14.87
C GLN A 145 8.96 -18.00 13.67
N PRO A 146 8.35 -16.80 13.81
CA PRO A 146 7.62 -16.16 12.71
C PRO A 146 8.61 -15.69 11.65
N HIS A 147 8.49 -16.18 10.41
CA HIS A 147 9.46 -15.92 9.34
C HIS A 147 9.03 -14.78 8.41
N ASN A 148 7.92 -14.95 7.73
CA ASN A 148 7.27 -13.93 6.91
C ASN A 148 5.79 -13.85 7.26
N GLY A 149 5.16 -12.75 6.93
CA GLY A 149 3.75 -12.51 7.16
C GLY A 149 3.17 -11.54 6.17
N THR A 150 1.86 -11.47 6.17
CA THR A 150 1.07 -10.55 5.36
C THR A 150 -0.11 -10.02 6.18
N LEU A 151 -0.64 -8.86 5.80
CA LEU A 151 -1.75 -8.19 6.49
C LEU A 151 -2.97 -8.13 5.59
N SER A 152 -4.15 -8.24 6.19
CA SER A 152 -5.37 -7.84 5.51
C SER A 152 -5.33 -6.34 5.15
N PRO A 153 -6.03 -5.92 4.09
CA PRO A 153 -6.02 -4.52 3.66
C PRO A 153 -6.38 -3.53 4.77
N ASP A 154 -7.26 -3.91 5.69
CA ASP A 154 -7.67 -3.12 6.85
C ASP A 154 -6.71 -3.23 8.06
N GLY A 155 -5.62 -3.97 7.93
CA GLY A 155 -4.61 -4.15 8.98
C GLY A 155 -5.08 -4.87 10.24
N ARG A 156 -6.26 -5.52 10.24
CA ARG A 156 -6.84 -6.18 11.43
C ARG A 156 -6.49 -7.65 11.55
N THR A 157 -6.24 -8.30 10.43
CA THR A 157 -5.88 -9.72 10.39
C THR A 157 -4.50 -9.89 9.78
N GLY A 158 -3.68 -10.73 10.39
CA GLY A 158 -2.40 -11.16 9.83
C GLY A 158 -2.38 -12.65 9.54
N TRP A 159 -1.62 -13.06 8.52
CA TRP A 159 -1.20 -14.43 8.31
C TRP A 159 0.32 -14.51 8.40
N VAL A 160 0.84 -15.50 9.11
CA VAL A 160 2.25 -15.61 9.45
C VAL A 160 2.74 -17.02 9.25
N ALA A 161 3.89 -17.17 8.57
CA ALA A 161 4.60 -18.42 8.45
C ALA A 161 5.37 -18.71 9.75
N SER A 162 4.88 -19.65 10.56
CA SER A 162 5.56 -20.17 11.74
C SER A 162 6.47 -21.33 11.32
N GLN A 163 7.76 -21.17 11.55
CA GLN A 163 8.79 -22.20 11.25
C GLN A 163 9.16 -23.05 12.47
N GLN A 164 8.32 -23.06 13.49
CA GLN A 164 8.55 -23.84 14.71
C GLN A 164 8.92 -25.29 14.36
N GLN A 165 10.10 -25.72 14.77
CA GLN A 165 10.54 -27.09 14.51
C GLN A 165 9.55 -28.12 15.09
N GLY A 166 9.10 -29.06 14.27
CA GLY A 166 8.11 -30.06 14.62
C GLY A 166 6.65 -29.58 14.69
N ALA A 167 6.40 -28.27 14.47
CA ALA A 167 5.05 -27.68 14.49
C ALA A 167 4.91 -26.51 13.51
N THR A 168 5.41 -26.70 12.27
CA THR A 168 5.31 -25.71 11.19
C THR A 168 3.86 -25.44 10.83
N ALA A 169 3.51 -24.18 10.60
CA ALA A 169 2.14 -23.78 10.33
C ALA A 169 2.02 -22.42 9.65
N LEU A 170 0.83 -22.13 9.10
CA LEU A 170 0.37 -20.75 8.94
C LEU A 170 -0.49 -20.36 10.13
N ALA A 171 -0.12 -19.30 10.83
CA ALA A 171 -0.86 -18.74 11.95
C ALA A 171 -1.70 -17.55 11.47
N ARG A 172 -3.00 -17.53 11.83
CA ARG A 172 -3.88 -16.39 11.61
C ARG A 172 -3.97 -15.57 12.88
N LEU A 173 -3.73 -14.28 12.78
CA LEU A 173 -3.71 -13.35 13.89
C LEU A 173 -4.89 -12.39 13.82
N ASP A 174 -5.51 -12.13 14.97
CA ASP A 174 -6.41 -11.00 15.20
C ASP A 174 -5.59 -9.89 15.89
N LEU A 175 -5.34 -8.80 15.18
CA LEU A 175 -4.54 -7.70 15.68
C LEU A 175 -5.35 -6.63 16.46
N ALA A 176 -6.66 -6.79 16.58
CA ALA A 176 -7.47 -6.03 17.52
C ALA A 176 -7.50 -6.71 18.89
N ALA A 177 -7.55 -8.04 18.91
CA ALA A 177 -7.55 -8.84 20.12
C ALA A 177 -6.15 -9.31 20.56
N TRP A 178 -5.11 -9.00 19.78
CA TRP A 178 -3.70 -9.37 20.03
C TRP A 178 -3.50 -10.86 20.28
N LYS A 179 -4.10 -11.71 19.43
CA LYS A 179 -4.05 -13.17 19.62
C LYS A 179 -4.01 -13.94 18.31
N GLU A 180 -3.47 -15.15 18.36
CA GLU A 180 -3.65 -16.15 17.33
C GLU A 180 -5.09 -16.69 17.38
N THR A 181 -5.77 -16.73 16.22
CA THR A 181 -7.18 -17.18 16.11
C THR A 181 -7.33 -18.50 15.37
N ALA A 182 -6.36 -18.85 14.55
CA ALA A 182 -6.32 -20.13 13.85
C ALA A 182 -4.88 -20.51 13.52
N ARG A 183 -4.64 -21.81 13.42
CA ARG A 183 -3.35 -22.40 13.02
C ARG A 183 -3.61 -23.50 11.99
N VAL A 184 -2.99 -23.39 10.84
CA VAL A 184 -3.06 -24.40 9.77
C VAL A 184 -1.75 -25.17 9.80
N PRO A 185 -1.74 -26.42 10.30
CA PRO A 185 -0.53 -27.23 10.36
C PRO A 185 0.01 -27.52 8.95
N LEU A 186 1.32 -27.56 8.81
CA LEU A 186 2.02 -27.86 7.57
C LEU A 186 3.04 -28.97 7.78
N ASP A 187 3.22 -29.82 6.78
CA ASP A 187 4.20 -30.93 6.78
C ASP A 187 5.62 -30.45 6.36
N LYS A 188 5.72 -29.25 5.81
CA LYS A 188 6.96 -28.62 5.36
C LYS A 188 7.08 -27.21 5.86
N THR A 189 8.33 -26.72 5.94
CA THR A 189 8.64 -25.38 6.43
C THR A 189 8.10 -24.31 5.47
N PRO A 190 7.16 -23.44 5.91
CA PRO A 190 6.68 -22.31 5.10
C PRO A 190 7.76 -21.23 4.99
N ARG A 191 7.82 -20.55 3.83
CA ARG A 191 8.79 -19.49 3.57
C ARG A 191 8.10 -18.15 3.31
N GLY A 192 7.85 -17.82 2.03
CA GLY A 192 7.11 -16.63 1.62
C GLY A 192 5.62 -16.86 1.61
N LEU A 193 4.84 -15.86 1.99
CA LEU A 193 3.39 -15.88 1.85
C LEU A 193 2.89 -14.47 1.54
N GLU A 194 1.80 -14.40 0.77
CA GLU A 194 1.13 -13.14 0.46
C GLU A 194 -0.39 -13.34 0.43
N LEU A 195 -1.11 -12.37 0.96
CA LEU A 195 -2.56 -12.32 0.93
C LEU A 195 -3.02 -11.66 -0.36
N SER A 196 -4.00 -12.25 -1.03
CA SER A 196 -4.59 -11.63 -2.21
C SER A 196 -5.23 -10.28 -1.86
N PRO A 197 -5.26 -9.31 -2.79
CA PRO A 197 -5.81 -7.97 -2.53
C PRO A 197 -7.27 -7.97 -2.07
N ASP A 198 -8.04 -9.01 -2.42
CA ASP A 198 -9.42 -9.21 -1.94
C ASP A 198 -9.53 -9.91 -0.58
N GLY A 199 -8.38 -10.27 0.02
CA GLY A 199 -8.29 -10.92 1.32
C GLY A 199 -8.75 -12.38 1.38
N ARG A 200 -9.08 -13.01 0.24
CA ARG A 200 -9.71 -14.34 0.20
C ARG A 200 -8.75 -15.49 0.12
N ARG A 201 -7.51 -15.28 -0.34
CA ARG A 201 -6.53 -16.33 -0.56
C ARG A 201 -5.16 -15.92 -0.03
N VAL A 202 -4.44 -16.88 0.52
CA VAL A 202 -3.01 -16.75 0.82
C VAL A 202 -2.25 -17.64 -0.14
N PHE A 203 -1.37 -17.04 -0.95
CA PHE A 203 -0.40 -17.77 -1.75
C PHE A 203 0.87 -17.92 -0.95
N PHE A 204 1.40 -19.13 -0.83
CA PHE A 204 2.58 -19.37 -0.02
C PHE A 204 3.47 -20.48 -0.59
N THR A 205 4.70 -20.51 -0.12
CA THR A 205 5.72 -21.48 -0.53
C THR A 205 6.15 -22.36 0.63
N LEU A 206 6.51 -23.59 0.30
CA LEU A 206 7.02 -24.58 1.24
C LEU A 206 8.42 -25.04 0.81
N ALA A 207 9.32 -25.18 1.76
CA ALA A 207 10.67 -25.70 1.50
C ALA A 207 10.62 -27.12 0.89
N GLY A 208 11.30 -27.31 -0.23
CA GLY A 208 11.36 -28.59 -0.93
C GLY A 208 10.08 -28.97 -1.72
N VAL A 209 9.13 -28.01 -1.89
CA VAL A 209 7.93 -28.19 -2.72
C VAL A 209 8.01 -27.26 -3.92
N ASN A 210 7.92 -27.84 -5.13
CA ASN A 210 8.04 -27.11 -6.40
C ASN A 210 6.67 -26.57 -6.87
N ALA A 211 5.92 -26.00 -5.96
CA ALA A 211 4.60 -25.44 -6.21
C ALA A 211 4.30 -24.27 -5.29
N ILE A 212 3.46 -23.35 -5.75
CA ILE A 212 2.81 -22.35 -4.91
C ILE A 212 1.55 -22.98 -4.34
N GLN A 213 1.39 -22.92 -3.03
CA GLN A 213 0.20 -23.37 -2.31
C GLN A 213 -0.82 -22.23 -2.25
N VAL A 214 -2.10 -22.55 -2.35
CA VAL A 214 -3.20 -21.59 -2.25
C VAL A 214 -4.10 -21.98 -1.09
N LEU A 215 -4.18 -21.15 -0.05
CA LEU A 215 -5.07 -21.32 1.08
C LEU A 215 -6.27 -20.40 0.92
N ASP A 216 -7.48 -20.90 1.15
CA ASP A 216 -8.70 -20.12 1.30
C ASP A 216 -8.82 -19.59 2.73
N THR A 217 -8.94 -18.26 2.88
CA THR A 217 -8.90 -17.60 4.19
C THR A 217 -10.17 -17.80 5.02
N ALA A 218 -11.31 -18.08 4.38
CA ALA A 218 -12.58 -18.31 5.06
C ALA A 218 -12.65 -19.70 5.69
N THR A 219 -12.15 -20.71 4.96
CA THR A 219 -12.16 -22.11 5.39
C THR A 219 -10.88 -22.55 6.07
N SER A 220 -9.78 -21.78 5.89
CA SER A 220 -8.43 -22.15 6.32
C SER A 220 -7.95 -23.48 5.71
N GLN A 221 -8.41 -23.83 4.51
CA GLN A 221 -8.02 -25.02 3.79
C GLN A 221 -7.10 -24.70 2.60
N ILE A 222 -6.13 -25.57 2.33
CA ILE A 222 -5.34 -25.52 1.08
C ILE A 222 -6.23 -26.01 -0.05
N VAL A 223 -6.58 -25.12 -0.98
CA VAL A 223 -7.56 -25.38 -2.05
C VAL A 223 -6.91 -25.62 -3.42
N ALA A 224 -5.64 -25.26 -3.60
CA ALA A 224 -4.90 -25.51 -4.84
C ALA A 224 -3.39 -25.55 -4.60
N GLN A 225 -2.72 -26.22 -5.55
CA GLN A 225 -1.27 -26.20 -5.73
C GLN A 225 -0.97 -25.84 -7.18
N ILE A 226 -0.16 -24.83 -7.41
CA ILE A 226 0.23 -24.38 -8.74
C ILE A 226 1.67 -24.83 -8.98
N PRO A 227 1.90 -25.86 -9.82
CA PRO A 227 3.25 -26.32 -10.13
C PRO A 227 4.08 -25.22 -10.78
N VAL A 228 5.31 -25.04 -10.30
CA VAL A 228 6.32 -24.13 -10.83
C VAL A 228 7.67 -24.84 -10.85
N GLY A 229 8.74 -24.16 -11.19
CA GLY A 229 10.09 -24.73 -11.13
C GLY A 229 10.57 -25.00 -9.70
N ALA A 230 11.78 -25.53 -9.57
CA ALA A 230 12.37 -25.91 -8.29
C ALA A 230 12.63 -24.72 -7.36
N SER A 231 12.35 -24.92 -6.07
CA SER A 231 12.64 -23.94 -4.99
C SER A 231 11.94 -22.59 -5.19
N PRO A 232 10.59 -22.54 -5.30
CA PRO A 232 9.89 -21.25 -5.24
C PRO A 232 10.07 -20.61 -3.86
N HIS A 233 10.25 -19.26 -3.83
CA HIS A 233 10.56 -18.59 -2.57
C HIS A 233 9.46 -17.61 -2.13
N TYR A 234 8.89 -16.82 -3.05
CA TYR A 234 7.85 -15.82 -2.75
C TYR A 234 6.99 -15.56 -3.99
N ALA A 235 5.73 -15.20 -3.81
CA ALA A 235 4.78 -14.96 -4.88
C ALA A 235 3.82 -13.81 -4.54
N PRO A 236 4.23 -12.52 -4.68
CA PRO A 236 3.35 -11.38 -4.48
C PRO A 236 2.34 -11.26 -5.61
N PHE A 237 1.22 -10.60 -5.32
CA PHE A 237 0.22 -10.27 -6.32
C PHE A 237 0.58 -8.97 -7.06
N THR A 238 0.14 -8.87 -8.32
CA THR A 238 0.02 -7.57 -8.99
C THR A 238 -1.07 -6.73 -8.30
N PRO A 239 -1.03 -5.37 -8.39
CA PRO A 239 -2.00 -4.53 -7.70
C PRO A 239 -3.46 -4.83 -8.04
N ASP A 240 -3.75 -5.30 -9.27
CA ASP A 240 -5.09 -5.70 -9.70
C ASP A 240 -5.49 -7.12 -9.24
N GLY A 241 -4.59 -7.83 -8.55
CA GLY A 241 -4.80 -9.17 -8.05
C GLY A 241 -4.93 -10.26 -9.12
N ARG A 242 -4.78 -9.94 -10.41
CA ARG A 242 -4.97 -10.90 -11.51
C ARG A 242 -3.81 -11.85 -11.70
N GLN A 243 -2.62 -11.43 -11.31
CA GLN A 243 -1.41 -12.23 -11.42
C GLN A 243 -0.71 -12.33 -10.07
N ALA A 244 0.01 -13.45 -9.87
CA ALA A 244 1.00 -13.55 -8.82
C ALA A 244 2.37 -13.82 -9.46
N LEU A 245 3.42 -13.24 -8.87
CA LEU A 245 4.76 -13.14 -9.45
C LEU A 245 5.74 -13.99 -8.65
N ALA A 246 5.75 -15.30 -8.89
CA ALA A 246 6.55 -16.22 -8.10
C ALA A 246 8.01 -16.22 -8.53
N VAL A 247 8.94 -15.93 -7.61
CA VAL A 247 10.37 -16.13 -7.84
C VAL A 247 10.74 -17.59 -7.63
N VAL A 248 11.40 -18.19 -8.62
CA VAL A 248 11.78 -19.61 -8.65
C VAL A 248 13.30 -19.73 -8.72
N GLN A 249 13.92 -20.06 -7.58
CA GLN A 249 15.38 -19.97 -7.38
C GLN A 249 16.16 -20.98 -8.23
N GLY A 250 15.65 -22.22 -8.36
CA GLY A 250 16.36 -23.29 -9.04
C GLY A 250 16.66 -22.96 -10.51
N PRO A 251 15.67 -22.65 -11.34
CA PRO A 251 15.91 -22.30 -12.75
C PRO A 251 16.34 -20.84 -12.95
N GLY A 252 16.22 -19.96 -11.95
CA GLY A 252 16.46 -18.53 -12.12
C GLY A 252 15.35 -17.84 -12.91
N GLU A 253 14.10 -18.02 -12.49
CA GLU A 253 12.92 -17.54 -13.22
C GLU A 253 11.95 -16.75 -12.34
N LEU A 254 11.22 -15.83 -12.98
CA LEU A 254 9.97 -15.27 -12.49
C LEU A 254 8.83 -16.05 -13.16
N ALA A 255 8.07 -16.82 -12.38
CA ALA A 255 6.85 -17.50 -12.84
C ALA A 255 5.66 -16.54 -12.64
N ILE A 256 4.92 -16.31 -13.71
CA ILE A 256 3.71 -15.48 -13.73
C ILE A 256 2.51 -16.42 -13.64
N LEU A 257 1.73 -16.27 -12.57
CA LEU A 257 0.58 -17.11 -12.27
C LEU A 257 -0.71 -16.34 -12.57
N ASP A 258 -1.68 -16.99 -13.18
CA ASP A 258 -3.06 -16.50 -13.27
C ASP A 258 -3.80 -16.90 -11.99
N THR A 259 -4.27 -15.90 -11.25
CA THR A 259 -4.86 -16.10 -9.93
C THR A 259 -6.31 -16.54 -9.97
N ALA A 260 -7.01 -16.32 -11.08
CA ALA A 260 -8.40 -16.73 -11.23
C ALA A 260 -8.50 -18.25 -11.52
N SER A 261 -7.61 -18.76 -12.38
CA SER A 261 -7.54 -20.18 -12.74
C SER A 261 -6.60 -20.98 -11.85
N ASN A 262 -5.77 -20.36 -11.03
CA ASN A 262 -4.66 -20.97 -10.28
C ASN A 262 -3.72 -21.78 -11.20
N THR A 263 -3.27 -21.19 -12.28
CA THR A 263 -2.38 -21.85 -13.25
C THR A 263 -1.13 -21.02 -13.54
N LEU A 264 -0.08 -21.69 -14.00
CA LEU A 264 1.11 -21.02 -14.53
C LEU A 264 0.79 -20.43 -15.92
N ALA A 265 0.85 -19.10 -16.03
CA ALA A 265 0.61 -18.38 -17.28
C ALA A 265 1.88 -18.23 -18.14
N GLY A 266 3.07 -18.37 -17.55
CA GLY A 266 4.36 -18.32 -18.24
C GLY A 266 5.51 -18.02 -17.29
N THR A 267 6.74 -18.08 -17.82
CA THR A 267 7.96 -17.79 -17.08
C THR A 267 8.81 -16.76 -17.80
N VAL A 268 9.67 -16.06 -17.07
CA VAL A 268 10.68 -15.13 -17.58
C VAL A 268 12.01 -15.48 -16.91
N ALA A 269 13.03 -15.80 -17.69
CA ALA A 269 14.38 -15.98 -17.15
C ALA A 269 14.90 -14.67 -16.59
N VAL A 270 15.41 -14.69 -15.35
CA VAL A 270 15.98 -13.55 -14.64
C VAL A 270 17.42 -13.85 -14.20
N GLY A 271 17.94 -13.19 -13.18
CA GLY A 271 19.28 -13.48 -12.65
C GLY A 271 19.34 -14.76 -11.81
N LYS A 272 20.49 -15.00 -11.17
CA LYS A 272 20.73 -16.22 -10.39
C LYS A 272 20.12 -16.13 -9.00
N ALA A 273 19.51 -17.22 -8.55
CA ALA A 273 18.88 -17.36 -7.25
C ALA A 273 17.96 -16.15 -6.92
N PRO A 274 16.91 -15.91 -7.73
CA PRO A 274 15.96 -14.82 -7.47
C PRO A 274 15.33 -15.02 -6.09
N HIS A 275 15.28 -13.94 -5.29
CA HIS A 275 14.88 -14.04 -3.89
C HIS A 275 13.50 -13.40 -3.63
N TRP A 276 13.24 -12.25 -4.23
CA TRP A 276 12.00 -11.48 -4.04
C TRP A 276 11.57 -10.80 -5.33
N SER A 277 10.29 -10.54 -5.45
CA SER A 277 9.74 -9.74 -6.54
C SER A 277 8.72 -8.75 -6.01
N MET A 278 8.56 -7.63 -6.70
CA MET A 278 7.52 -6.64 -6.46
C MET A 278 7.15 -5.97 -7.78
N SER A 279 5.86 -5.74 -7.99
CA SER A 279 5.41 -5.00 -9.17
C SER A 279 5.42 -3.49 -8.93
N SER A 280 5.50 -2.71 -10.02
CA SER A 280 5.14 -1.30 -10.02
C SER A 280 3.66 -1.10 -9.66
N ALA A 281 3.29 0.09 -9.20
CA ALA A 281 1.93 0.41 -8.79
C ALA A 281 0.90 0.28 -9.94
N ASP A 282 1.33 0.42 -11.19
CA ASP A 282 0.48 0.22 -12.38
C ASP A 282 0.40 -1.25 -12.85
N GLY A 283 1.11 -2.16 -12.18
CA GLY A 283 1.12 -3.59 -12.47
C GLY A 283 1.78 -3.96 -13.80
N ARG A 284 2.53 -3.07 -14.44
CA ARG A 284 3.14 -3.33 -15.76
C ARG A 284 4.55 -3.85 -15.69
N THR A 285 5.28 -3.50 -14.65
CA THR A 285 6.68 -3.85 -14.46
C THR A 285 6.86 -4.65 -13.18
N ALA A 286 7.67 -5.70 -13.23
CA ALA A 286 8.15 -6.38 -12.04
C ALA A 286 9.64 -6.14 -11.84
N TYR A 287 10.02 -5.95 -10.58
CA TYR A 287 11.42 -5.87 -10.14
C TYR A 287 11.73 -7.15 -9.37
N VAL A 288 12.76 -7.86 -9.79
CA VAL A 288 13.16 -9.15 -9.21
C VAL A 288 14.57 -9.04 -8.67
N THR A 289 14.75 -9.21 -7.36
CA THR A 289 16.08 -9.28 -6.77
C THR A 289 16.70 -10.63 -7.01
N ASN A 290 17.94 -10.66 -7.48
CA ASN A 290 18.70 -11.86 -7.78
C ASN A 290 19.89 -11.96 -6.81
N GLU A 291 19.71 -12.71 -5.71
CA GLU A 291 20.71 -12.80 -4.63
C GLU A 291 22.04 -13.39 -5.14
N GLY A 292 21.97 -14.33 -6.08
CA GLY A 292 23.15 -15.02 -6.60
C GLY A 292 23.92 -14.27 -7.68
N SER A 293 23.32 -13.28 -8.35
CA SER A 293 23.99 -12.44 -9.36
C SER A 293 24.17 -10.98 -8.94
N ASN A 294 23.73 -10.61 -7.73
CA ASN A 294 23.90 -9.27 -7.14
C ASN A 294 23.25 -8.14 -7.97
N ASP A 295 22.09 -8.42 -8.54
CA ASP A 295 21.38 -7.48 -9.40
C ASP A 295 19.85 -7.52 -9.19
N VAL A 296 19.16 -6.60 -9.86
CA VAL A 296 17.70 -6.56 -9.97
C VAL A 296 17.33 -6.64 -11.44
N SER A 297 16.54 -7.64 -11.81
CA SER A 297 15.93 -7.73 -13.13
C SER A 297 14.66 -6.88 -13.18
N VAL A 298 14.53 -6.06 -14.23
CA VAL A 298 13.32 -5.28 -14.54
C VAL A 298 12.57 -5.98 -15.64
N VAL A 299 11.36 -6.45 -15.37
CA VAL A 299 10.57 -7.31 -16.26
C VAL A 299 9.34 -6.56 -16.74
N ASP A 300 9.14 -6.45 -18.06
CA ASP A 300 7.87 -6.06 -18.68
C ASP A 300 6.91 -7.27 -18.59
N LEU A 301 5.86 -7.16 -17.80
CA LEU A 301 4.92 -8.25 -17.55
C LEU A 301 4.03 -8.56 -18.75
N ALA A 302 3.72 -7.57 -19.59
CA ALA A 302 2.91 -7.79 -20.79
C ALA A 302 3.71 -8.51 -21.88
N ARG A 303 4.99 -8.12 -22.08
CA ARG A 303 5.89 -8.74 -23.06
C ARG A 303 6.57 -9.99 -22.54
N ARG A 304 6.60 -10.17 -21.22
CA ARG A 304 7.31 -11.24 -20.52
C ARG A 304 8.80 -11.28 -20.86
N THR A 305 9.43 -10.12 -20.79
CA THR A 305 10.86 -9.96 -21.10
C THR A 305 11.56 -9.10 -20.05
N VAL A 306 12.83 -9.40 -19.79
CA VAL A 306 13.70 -8.50 -19.01
C VAL A 306 14.07 -7.31 -19.89
N THR A 307 13.75 -6.10 -19.42
CA THR A 307 14.03 -4.83 -20.12
C THR A 307 15.28 -4.14 -19.60
N ALA A 308 15.69 -4.44 -18.36
CA ALA A 308 16.93 -3.95 -17.77
C ALA A 308 17.42 -4.88 -16.67
N THR A 309 18.73 -4.86 -16.41
CA THR A 309 19.38 -5.50 -15.28
C THR A 309 20.21 -4.45 -14.55
N ILE A 310 19.94 -4.27 -13.25
CA ILE A 310 20.53 -3.21 -12.43
C ILE A 310 21.47 -3.86 -11.41
N ALA A 311 22.78 -3.65 -11.53
CA ALA A 311 23.72 -4.04 -10.49
C ALA A 311 23.49 -3.20 -9.22
N VAL A 312 23.29 -3.83 -8.06
CA VAL A 312 22.88 -3.13 -6.83
C VAL A 312 23.85 -3.28 -5.66
N GLY A 313 24.47 -4.43 -5.48
CA GLY A 313 25.34 -4.77 -4.35
C GLY A 313 25.13 -6.20 -3.93
N ASN A 314 25.78 -6.62 -2.82
CA ASN A 314 25.90 -8.03 -2.46
C ASN A 314 24.65 -8.59 -1.76
N ALA A 315 24.17 -9.71 -2.29
CA ALA A 315 23.04 -10.48 -1.80
C ALA A 315 21.77 -9.62 -1.64
N PRO A 316 21.22 -9.03 -2.73
CA PRO A 316 19.93 -8.34 -2.68
C PRO A 316 18.83 -9.33 -2.33
N ARG A 317 18.09 -9.04 -1.26
CA ARG A 317 17.01 -9.92 -0.78
C ARG A 317 15.65 -9.31 -1.07
N LYS A 318 15.08 -8.53 -0.15
CA LYS A 318 13.77 -7.91 -0.38
C LYS A 318 13.87 -6.57 -1.10
N ILE A 319 12.85 -6.28 -1.87
CA ILE A 319 12.66 -5.02 -2.58
C ILE A 319 11.28 -4.47 -2.27
N ALA A 320 11.19 -3.17 -2.03
CA ALA A 320 9.94 -2.42 -1.98
C ALA A 320 9.95 -1.34 -3.05
N VAL A 321 8.85 -1.21 -3.79
CA VAL A 321 8.70 -0.22 -4.87
C VAL A 321 7.74 0.85 -4.43
N GLN A 322 8.19 2.09 -4.42
CA GLN A 322 7.39 3.26 -4.08
C GLN A 322 6.32 3.50 -5.15
N ALA A 323 5.11 3.80 -4.74
CA ALA A 323 4.10 4.29 -5.67
C ALA A 323 4.50 5.67 -6.23
N ALA A 324 4.17 5.96 -7.49
CA ALA A 324 4.39 7.30 -8.05
C ALA A 324 3.67 8.36 -7.20
N ALA A 325 4.36 9.47 -6.90
CA ALA A 325 3.72 10.59 -6.22
C ALA A 325 2.52 11.08 -7.05
N GLY A 326 1.31 10.99 -6.48
CA GLY A 326 0.05 11.25 -7.19
C GLY A 326 -0.64 9.99 -7.73
N ALA A 327 0.01 8.83 -7.76
CA ALA A 327 -0.69 7.58 -7.72
C ALA A 327 -1.14 7.38 -6.27
N ALA A 328 -2.24 8.01 -5.87
CA ALA A 328 -3.02 7.43 -4.81
C ALA A 328 -3.13 5.95 -5.19
N THR A 329 -2.70 5.07 -4.29
CA THR A 329 -2.83 3.63 -4.49
C THR A 329 -4.28 3.40 -4.87
N SER A 330 -4.54 3.31 -6.19
CA SER A 330 -5.69 2.62 -6.65
C SER A 330 -5.41 1.18 -6.22
N SER A 331 -5.77 0.83 -4.99
CA SER A 331 -6.09 -0.56 -4.73
C SER A 331 -6.92 -0.98 -5.93
N PRO A 332 -6.55 -2.03 -6.64
CA PRO A 332 -7.29 -2.45 -7.80
C PRO A 332 -8.74 -2.55 -7.37
N ALA A 333 -9.62 -1.94 -8.16
CA ALA A 333 -11.02 -2.26 -8.03
C ALA A 333 -11.07 -3.79 -8.04
N PRO A 334 -11.62 -4.42 -7.01
CA PRO A 334 -11.73 -5.87 -7.00
C PRO A 334 -12.41 -6.25 -8.31
N GLY A 335 -11.74 -7.06 -9.12
CA GLY A 335 -12.35 -7.65 -10.30
C GLY A 335 -13.68 -8.19 -9.84
N ARG A 336 -14.75 -7.74 -10.49
CA ARG A 336 -16.17 -8.01 -10.24
C ARG A 336 -16.39 -9.21 -9.34
N ALA A 337 -16.27 -9.00 -8.02
CA ALA A 337 -16.64 -9.97 -7.04
C ALA A 337 -18.14 -10.21 -7.24
N THR A 338 -18.53 -11.43 -7.44
CA THR A 338 -19.90 -11.86 -7.21
C THR A 338 -20.26 -11.34 -5.82
N ALA A 339 -21.19 -10.39 -5.79
CA ALA A 339 -21.58 -9.53 -4.71
C ALA A 339 -21.36 -10.14 -3.31
N ALA A 340 -20.54 -9.46 -2.46
CA ALA A 340 -20.91 -9.29 -1.07
C ALA A 340 -22.34 -8.71 -1.06
N PRO A 341 -23.22 -9.06 -0.10
CA PRO A 341 -24.60 -8.62 -0.12
C PRO A 341 -24.61 -7.10 -0.30
N ALA A 342 -25.15 -6.64 -1.44
CA ALA A 342 -25.24 -5.24 -1.77
C ALA A 342 -25.94 -4.55 -0.61
N GLY A 343 -25.28 -3.58 0.02
CA GLY A 343 -25.97 -2.65 0.89
C GLY A 343 -27.22 -2.19 0.14
N LYS A 344 -28.36 -2.06 0.81
CA LYS A 344 -29.66 -1.78 0.21
C LYS A 344 -29.58 -0.54 -0.68
N GLY A 345 -29.23 -0.68 -1.98
CA GLY A 345 -29.09 0.41 -2.94
C GLY A 345 -28.67 -0.07 -4.32
N LYS A 346 -28.95 0.73 -5.35
CA LYS A 346 -28.57 0.45 -6.73
C LYS A 346 -27.12 0.88 -6.93
N SER A 347 -26.26 -0.01 -7.43
CA SER A 347 -24.87 0.34 -7.75
C SER A 347 -24.82 1.23 -9.00
N VAL A 348 -24.17 2.40 -8.91
CA VAL A 348 -23.98 3.37 -9.99
C VAL A 348 -22.51 3.73 -10.11
N THR A 349 -21.97 3.76 -11.33
CA THR A 349 -20.58 4.17 -11.59
C THR A 349 -20.55 5.54 -12.26
N ARG A 350 -19.80 6.50 -11.69
CA ARG A 350 -19.60 7.85 -12.24
C ARG A 350 -18.10 8.20 -12.19
N GLY A 351 -17.52 8.58 -13.32
CA GLY A 351 -16.11 8.95 -13.40
C GLY A 351 -15.16 7.85 -12.93
N GLY A 352 -15.49 6.56 -13.16
CA GLY A 352 -14.69 5.42 -12.71
C GLY A 352 -14.87 5.03 -11.25
N VAL A 353 -15.64 5.76 -10.45
CA VAL A 353 -15.95 5.46 -9.04
C VAL A 353 -17.32 4.79 -8.94
N THR A 354 -17.41 3.72 -8.16
CA THR A 354 -18.65 3.01 -7.86
C THR A 354 -19.30 3.57 -6.59
N TYR A 355 -20.60 3.77 -6.61
CA TYR A 355 -21.42 4.28 -5.51
C TYR A 355 -22.52 3.27 -5.20
N ALA A 356 -22.77 3.00 -3.94
CA ALA A 356 -24.02 2.42 -3.47
C ALA A 356 -25.04 3.57 -3.43
N ASP A 357 -25.86 3.70 -4.47
CA ASP A 357 -26.74 4.87 -4.68
C ASP A 357 -28.00 4.79 -3.83
N HIS A 358 -28.05 5.63 -2.80
CA HIS A 358 -29.21 5.88 -1.93
C HIS A 358 -29.85 7.25 -2.21
N GLY A 359 -29.70 7.74 -3.44
CA GLY A 359 -30.36 8.91 -3.95
C GLY A 359 -29.60 10.22 -3.81
N THR A 360 -30.23 11.26 -4.37
CA THR A 360 -29.72 12.65 -4.33
C THR A 360 -30.64 13.48 -3.45
N LYS A 361 -30.05 14.21 -2.49
CA LYS A 361 -30.77 15.19 -1.65
C LYS A 361 -30.41 16.59 -2.07
N ASP A 362 -31.43 17.42 -2.34
CA ASP A 362 -31.25 18.87 -2.51
C ASP A 362 -31.16 19.52 -1.14
N VAL A 363 -30.02 20.16 -0.87
CA VAL A 363 -29.70 20.76 0.42
C VAL A 363 -29.48 22.29 0.31
N ARG A 364 -29.82 22.88 -0.86
CA ARG A 364 -29.58 24.31 -1.13
C ARG A 364 -30.22 25.28 -0.11
N THR A 365 -31.28 24.83 0.54
CA THR A 365 -32.00 25.62 1.56
C THR A 365 -31.71 25.16 2.99
N LEU A 366 -30.87 24.15 3.16
CA LEU A 366 -30.56 23.57 4.46
C LEU A 366 -29.25 24.12 5.03
N SER A 367 -29.20 24.32 6.33
CA SER A 367 -27.97 24.60 7.10
C SER A 367 -27.42 23.37 7.79
N LYS A 368 -28.24 22.30 7.90
CA LYS A 368 -27.91 21.06 8.61
C LYS A 368 -28.58 19.87 7.93
N LEU A 369 -27.89 18.73 7.90
CA LEU A 369 -28.39 17.46 7.35
C LEU A 369 -27.88 16.29 8.21
N GLU A 370 -28.74 15.32 8.46
CA GLU A 370 -28.35 13.98 8.95
C GLU A 370 -28.01 13.10 7.75
N LEU A 371 -26.85 12.45 7.82
CA LEU A 371 -26.31 11.53 6.82
C LEU A 371 -26.08 10.19 7.48
N GLU A 372 -26.73 9.15 7.00
CA GLU A 372 -26.49 7.78 7.45
C GLU A 372 -25.22 7.23 6.81
N ALA A 373 -24.39 6.58 7.61
CA ALA A 373 -23.15 5.91 7.20
C ALA A 373 -23.19 4.47 7.72
N ASP A 374 -23.76 3.56 6.93
CA ASP A 374 -24.07 2.21 7.42
C ASP A 374 -23.85 1.17 6.31
N ASP A 375 -23.57 -0.09 6.68
CA ASP A 375 -23.47 -1.27 5.81
C ASP A 375 -22.91 -0.99 4.39
N TYR A 376 -21.78 -0.22 4.32
CA TYR A 376 -21.05 0.11 3.09
C TYR A 376 -21.69 1.15 2.18
N TYR A 377 -22.57 2.02 2.70
CA TYR A 377 -23.17 3.13 1.95
C TYR A 377 -23.26 4.43 2.76
N PHE A 378 -23.47 5.53 2.05
CA PHE A 378 -23.95 6.80 2.60
C PHE A 378 -25.37 7.07 2.07
N SER A 379 -26.28 7.43 2.96
CA SER A 379 -27.65 7.79 2.59
C SER A 379 -28.03 9.18 3.13
N PRO A 380 -28.34 10.15 2.24
CA PRO A 380 -28.26 10.12 0.77
C PRO A 380 -26.82 10.09 0.24
N THR A 381 -26.60 9.47 -0.91
CA THR A 381 -25.27 9.33 -1.55
C THR A 381 -24.79 10.64 -2.19
N PHE A 382 -25.71 11.41 -2.75
CA PHE A 382 -25.40 12.65 -3.46
C PHE A 382 -26.09 13.84 -2.79
N LEU A 383 -25.33 14.89 -2.50
CA LEU A 383 -25.86 16.13 -1.91
C LEU A 383 -25.72 17.28 -2.91
N ARG A 384 -26.83 17.94 -3.24
CA ARG A 384 -26.83 19.11 -4.12
C ARG A 384 -26.96 20.39 -3.32
N GLY A 385 -25.93 21.23 -3.36
CA GLY A 385 -25.87 22.51 -2.67
C GLY A 385 -25.56 23.69 -3.59
N ASN A 386 -25.55 24.90 -3.02
CA ASN A 386 -25.11 26.11 -3.72
C ASN A 386 -23.57 26.20 -3.69
N PRO A 387 -22.94 26.86 -4.67
CA PRO A 387 -21.51 27.17 -4.65
C PRO A 387 -21.08 27.84 -3.35
N GLY A 388 -20.06 27.29 -2.66
CA GLY A 388 -19.55 27.81 -1.41
C GLY A 388 -20.47 27.65 -0.18
N GLN A 389 -21.61 26.99 -0.31
CA GLN A 389 -22.53 26.72 0.80
C GLN A 389 -21.84 25.94 1.90
N LYS A 390 -21.98 26.39 3.14
CA LYS A 390 -21.59 25.61 4.33
C LYS A 390 -22.79 24.81 4.83
N LEU A 391 -22.60 23.52 5.02
CA LEU A 391 -23.60 22.59 5.53
C LEU A 391 -23.03 21.85 6.74
N THR A 392 -23.77 21.83 7.84
CA THR A 392 -23.43 20.99 8.99
C THR A 392 -23.96 19.57 8.70
N LEU A 393 -23.06 18.61 8.56
CA LEU A 393 -23.40 17.19 8.50
C LEU A 393 -23.35 16.58 9.89
N ILE A 394 -24.40 15.88 10.29
CA ILE A 394 -24.38 14.91 11.38
C ILE A 394 -24.36 13.56 10.71
N VAL A 395 -23.24 12.84 10.84
CA VAL A 395 -23.09 11.51 10.27
C VAL A 395 -23.32 10.49 11.37
N GLU A 396 -24.29 9.63 11.17
CA GLU A 396 -24.71 8.59 12.13
C GLU A 396 -24.49 7.20 11.53
N SER A 397 -24.07 6.26 12.34
CA SER A 397 -24.00 4.85 11.99
C SER A 397 -24.77 4.01 13.00
N GLU A 398 -25.65 3.15 12.50
CA GLU A 398 -26.31 2.10 13.27
C GLU A 398 -25.58 0.75 13.18
N ALA A 399 -24.59 0.65 12.28
CA ALA A 399 -23.78 -0.54 12.10
C ALA A 399 -22.92 -0.88 13.32
N ALA A 400 -22.55 -2.14 13.43
CA ALA A 400 -21.58 -2.61 14.43
C ALA A 400 -20.13 -2.37 14.00
N THR A 401 -19.90 -1.85 12.78
CA THR A 401 -18.58 -1.60 12.20
C THR A 401 -18.20 -0.13 12.29
N LEU A 402 -16.90 0.14 12.33
CA LEU A 402 -16.36 1.50 12.26
C LEU A 402 -16.48 2.03 10.83
N HIS A 403 -17.06 3.19 10.67
CA HIS A 403 -17.10 3.93 9.42
C HIS A 403 -16.23 5.19 9.49
N ASN A 404 -16.13 5.89 8.37
CA ASN A 404 -15.38 7.14 8.28
C ASN A 404 -16.02 8.03 7.22
N LEU A 405 -15.89 9.34 7.36
CA LEU A 405 -16.17 10.28 6.29
C LEU A 405 -14.90 11.11 6.03
N SER A 406 -14.32 10.87 4.86
CA SER A 406 -13.13 11.58 4.37
C SER A 406 -13.48 12.49 3.21
N ILE A 407 -13.04 13.77 3.28
CA ILE A 407 -13.09 14.76 2.20
C ILE A 407 -11.72 15.44 2.14
N PRO A 408 -10.73 14.84 1.44
CA PRO A 408 -9.35 15.33 1.45
C PRO A 408 -9.20 16.79 1.04
N ALA A 409 -9.99 17.25 0.06
CA ALA A 409 -9.96 18.63 -0.41
C ALA A 409 -10.43 19.66 0.64
N LEU A 410 -11.09 19.22 1.71
CA LEU A 410 -11.50 20.07 2.85
C LEU A 410 -10.69 19.77 4.12
N GLY A 411 -9.70 18.86 4.05
CA GLY A 411 -8.94 18.42 5.22
C GLY A 411 -9.79 17.67 6.25
N ILE A 412 -10.90 17.06 5.83
CA ILE A 412 -11.80 16.31 6.70
C ILE A 412 -11.44 14.83 6.62
N ASP A 413 -11.19 14.22 7.78
CA ASP A 413 -11.04 12.78 8.00
C ASP A 413 -11.59 12.46 9.39
N LYS A 414 -12.85 12.00 9.46
CA LYS A 414 -13.58 11.76 10.71
C LYS A 414 -14.07 10.34 10.79
N ASP A 415 -13.59 9.61 11.78
CA ASP A 415 -14.09 8.28 12.11
C ASP A 415 -15.46 8.39 12.80
N ILE A 416 -16.37 7.51 12.41
CA ILE A 416 -17.75 7.40 12.91
C ILE A 416 -17.80 6.11 13.71
N PRO A 417 -17.88 6.18 15.06
CA PRO A 417 -17.90 4.99 15.90
C PRO A 417 -19.09 4.07 15.57
N PRO A 418 -18.99 2.76 15.81
CA PRO A 418 -20.14 1.86 15.75
C PRO A 418 -21.28 2.38 16.61
N LYS A 419 -22.49 2.43 16.05
CA LYS A 419 -23.71 2.95 16.70
C LYS A 419 -23.53 4.37 17.28
N GLY A 420 -22.71 5.19 16.58
CA GLY A 420 -22.34 6.53 17.05
C GLY A 420 -22.64 7.61 16.03
N LYS A 421 -22.44 8.86 16.48
CA LYS A 421 -22.64 10.06 15.66
C LYS A 421 -21.42 10.97 15.72
N VAL A 422 -21.11 11.61 14.59
CA VAL A 422 -20.11 12.69 14.51
C VAL A 422 -20.69 13.86 13.76
N GLN A 423 -20.26 15.08 14.14
CA GLN A 423 -20.68 16.31 13.49
C GLN A 423 -19.49 17.00 12.84
N MET A 424 -19.71 17.53 11.63
CA MET A 424 -18.71 18.31 10.90
C MET A 424 -19.37 19.35 10.00
N VAL A 425 -18.60 20.37 9.60
CA VAL A 425 -19.05 21.36 8.62
C VAL A 425 -18.33 21.09 7.32
N VAL A 426 -19.09 20.89 6.24
CA VAL A 426 -18.57 20.75 4.88
C VAL A 426 -18.85 22.04 4.09
N THR A 427 -17.98 22.37 3.14
CA THR A 427 -18.18 23.48 2.22
C THR A 427 -18.31 22.93 0.81
N PHE A 428 -19.40 23.27 0.12
CA PHE A 428 -19.61 22.88 -1.27
C PHE A 428 -18.57 23.54 -2.19
N PRO A 429 -18.12 22.88 -3.25
CA PRO A 429 -17.18 23.47 -4.19
C PRO A 429 -17.77 24.71 -4.89
N ALA A 430 -16.92 25.61 -5.40
CA ALA A 430 -17.36 26.77 -6.17
C ALA A 430 -18.05 26.37 -7.47
N SER A 431 -17.67 25.23 -8.04
CA SER A 431 -18.29 24.61 -9.20
C SER A 431 -17.96 23.12 -9.26
N GLY A 432 -18.82 22.31 -9.88
CA GLY A 432 -18.57 20.89 -10.17
C GLY A 432 -18.86 19.98 -8.98
N VAL A 433 -17.94 19.04 -8.71
CA VAL A 433 -18.14 17.91 -7.82
C VAL A 433 -17.00 17.81 -6.83
N LEU A 434 -17.33 17.55 -5.57
CA LEU A 434 -16.38 17.22 -4.52
C LEU A 434 -16.76 15.86 -3.93
N SER A 435 -15.90 14.87 -4.06
CA SER A 435 -16.17 13.52 -3.57
C SER A 435 -15.87 13.38 -2.08
N PHE A 436 -16.67 12.57 -1.39
CA PHE A 436 -16.40 12.04 -0.06
C PHE A 436 -16.53 10.52 -0.06
N PHE A 437 -15.86 9.86 0.87
CA PHE A 437 -15.84 8.42 0.94
C PHE A 437 -15.56 7.93 2.37
N CYS A 438 -15.87 6.66 2.62
CA CYS A 438 -15.37 5.96 3.79
C CYS A 438 -14.00 5.35 3.45
N LYS A 439 -12.93 5.76 4.14
CA LYS A 439 -11.58 5.23 3.91
C LYS A 439 -11.47 3.71 4.08
N PHE A 440 -12.40 3.12 4.84
CA PHE A 440 -12.45 1.67 5.08
C PHE A 440 -13.26 0.92 4.01
N HIS A 441 -14.29 1.56 3.43
CA HIS A 441 -15.31 0.91 2.59
C HIS A 441 -15.54 1.59 1.23
N GLY A 442 -14.79 2.64 0.91
CA GLY A 442 -14.86 3.32 -0.39
C GLY A 442 -14.72 2.38 -1.60
N PRO A 443 -13.77 1.42 -1.58
CA PRO A 443 -13.58 0.46 -2.68
C PRO A 443 -14.80 -0.44 -2.93
N VAL A 444 -15.64 -0.70 -1.93
CA VAL A 444 -16.85 -1.51 -2.05
C VAL A 444 -18.12 -0.69 -2.29
N GLY A 445 -17.98 0.62 -2.54
CA GLY A 445 -19.09 1.49 -2.96
C GLY A 445 -19.52 2.52 -1.93
N MET A 446 -18.94 2.57 -0.73
CA MET A 446 -19.25 3.58 0.28
C MET A 446 -18.62 4.94 -0.08
N ASN A 447 -19.14 5.54 -1.14
CA ASN A 447 -18.71 6.80 -1.71
C ASN A 447 -19.92 7.74 -1.85
N GLY A 448 -19.66 9.06 -1.85
CA GLY A 448 -20.67 10.08 -2.07
C GLY A 448 -20.10 11.35 -2.71
N GLN A 449 -20.98 12.29 -3.06
CA GLN A 449 -20.56 13.54 -3.72
C GLN A 449 -21.35 14.75 -3.24
N LEU A 450 -20.63 15.86 -3.06
CA LEU A 450 -21.18 17.21 -2.96
C LEU A 450 -21.20 17.81 -4.36
N LEU A 451 -22.38 18.17 -4.85
CA LEU A 451 -22.62 18.62 -6.22
C LEU A 451 -23.03 20.11 -6.22
N THR A 452 -22.46 20.91 -7.13
CA THR A 452 -22.92 22.28 -7.42
C THR A 452 -23.27 22.39 -8.89
N GLY A 453 -24.42 23.05 -9.21
CA GLY A 453 -24.97 23.15 -10.56
C GLY A 453 -25.89 21.97 -10.94
N ASP A 454 -26.60 22.14 -12.06
CA ASP A 454 -27.43 21.06 -12.63
C ASP A 454 -26.53 20.07 -13.39
N PRO A 455 -26.75 18.76 -13.26
CA PRO A 455 -26.04 17.81 -14.09
C PRO A 455 -26.42 18.05 -15.55
N THR A 456 -25.43 18.42 -16.36
CA THR A 456 -25.58 18.32 -17.82
C THR A 456 -25.90 16.85 -18.12
N PRO A 457 -26.98 16.51 -18.84
CA PRO A 457 -27.24 15.14 -19.24
C PRO A 457 -26.06 14.71 -20.14
N SER A 458 -25.16 13.87 -19.66
CA SER A 458 -24.19 13.21 -20.52
C SER A 458 -24.96 12.35 -21.50
N GLY A 459 -24.92 12.79 -22.78
CA GLY A 459 -25.65 12.22 -23.86
C GLY A 459 -25.50 10.72 -23.98
N ALA A 460 -26.63 10.10 -24.25
CA ALA A 460 -26.69 8.80 -24.90
C ALA A 460 -25.94 8.89 -26.26
N ARG A 461 -24.89 8.09 -26.41
CA ARG A 461 -24.47 7.47 -27.67
C ARG A 461 -23.71 6.19 -27.32
#